data_40303b0379699712ea97af8ddb819d4c
#
_entry.id   40303b0379699712ea97af8ddb819d4c
#
_cell.length_a   1.000
_cell.length_b   1.000
_cell.length_c   1.000
_cell.angle_alpha   90.00
_cell.angle_beta   90.00
_cell.angle_gamma   90.00
#
_symmetry.space_group_name_H-M   'P 1'
#
loop_
_entity.id
_entity.type
_entity.pdbx_description
1 polymer ?
#
loop_
_entity_poly.entity_id
_entity_poly.type
_entity_poly.pdbx_seq_one_letter_code
_entity_poly.pdbx_strand_id
1 'polypeptide(L)'
;MKPLKDTELIITKEKKIYHLNLEKKQIADDIILVGDQDRVSQISKYFNSIEHKVQHREFVTHTGTYKGKKISVISSGIGCDNIDIVINELDALVNIDFNTKIINSNKKKLNFFRLGTSGSLQEDILVDTYLVSEYAIGFEGLAHFYRESEHIEQQMTEAFIKHSQWPKKLAEPYIVKASTRSCTKILWKSSF
;
A
#
# COMPACT_ATOMS: atom_id res chain seq x y z
N MET A 1 -2.44 -25.48 10.41
CA MET A 1 -2.17 -24.17 11.04
C MET A 1 -3.26 -23.90 12.08
N LYS A 2 -2.96 -23.16 13.16
CA LYS A 2 -3.94 -22.78 14.17
C LYS A 2 -4.79 -21.61 13.64
N PRO A 3 -6.12 -21.60 13.87
CA PRO A 3 -6.96 -20.45 13.52
C PRO A 3 -6.53 -19.18 14.25
N LEU A 4 -6.63 -18.04 13.57
CA LEU A 4 -6.42 -16.72 14.18
C LEU A 4 -7.53 -16.40 15.17
N LYS A 5 -7.20 -15.71 16.25
CA LYS A 5 -8.17 -15.25 17.25
C LYS A 5 -8.93 -14.01 16.73
N ASP A 6 -10.09 -13.74 17.32
CA ASP A 6 -10.89 -12.54 16.99
C ASP A 6 -10.14 -11.24 17.29
N THR A 7 -9.23 -11.26 18.26
CA THR A 7 -8.35 -10.12 18.60
C THR A 7 -7.20 -9.91 17.62
N GLU A 8 -6.87 -10.92 16.81
CA GLU A 8 -5.79 -10.84 15.81
C GLU A 8 -6.32 -10.44 14.43
N LEU A 9 -7.57 -10.81 14.12
CA LEU A 9 -8.24 -10.46 12.86
C LEU A 9 -9.74 -10.26 13.10
N ILE A 10 -10.19 -9.01 12.95
CA ILE A 10 -11.60 -8.66 13.10
C ILE A 10 -12.31 -8.85 11.76
N ILE A 11 -13.30 -9.73 11.75
CA ILE A 11 -14.17 -9.99 10.61
C ILE A 11 -15.59 -9.67 11.02
N THR A 12 -16.34 -8.92 10.21
CA THR A 12 -17.74 -8.57 10.49
C THR A 12 -18.65 -9.80 10.37
N LYS A 13 -19.89 -9.68 10.86
CA LYS A 13 -20.91 -10.73 10.72
C LYS A 13 -21.21 -11.06 9.25
N GLU A 14 -21.09 -10.08 8.38
CA GLU A 14 -21.28 -10.17 6.93
C GLU A 14 -20.04 -10.72 6.19
N LYS A 15 -19.04 -11.23 6.93
CA LYS A 15 -17.80 -11.77 6.36
C LYS A 15 -16.98 -10.74 5.58
N LYS A 16 -16.99 -9.49 6.04
CA LYS A 16 -16.14 -8.43 5.53
C LYS A 16 -14.96 -8.18 6.46
N ILE A 17 -13.85 -7.73 5.89
CA ILE A 17 -12.75 -7.21 6.69
C ILE A 17 -13.17 -5.90 7.37
N TYR A 18 -12.72 -5.64 8.58
CA TYR A 18 -13.33 -4.66 9.47
C TYR A 18 -13.16 -3.20 9.04
N HIS A 19 -11.92 -2.74 8.84
CA HIS A 19 -11.69 -1.32 8.58
C HIS A 19 -12.03 -0.94 7.14
N LEU A 20 -11.67 -1.77 6.18
CA LEU A 20 -11.98 -1.52 4.76
C LEU A 20 -13.43 -1.84 4.38
N ASN A 21 -14.13 -2.61 5.20
CA ASN A 21 -15.50 -3.09 4.96
C ASN A 21 -15.67 -3.80 3.60
N LEU A 22 -14.65 -4.55 3.18
CA LEU A 22 -14.57 -5.23 1.90
C LEU A 22 -14.74 -6.74 2.02
N GLU A 23 -15.28 -7.34 0.95
CA GLU A 23 -15.26 -8.76 0.67
C GLU A 23 -14.19 -9.07 -0.38
N LYS A 24 -13.66 -10.30 -0.38
CA LYS A 24 -12.62 -10.75 -1.34
C LYS A 24 -12.97 -10.48 -2.80
N LYS A 25 -14.24 -10.66 -3.21
CA LYS A 25 -14.69 -10.43 -4.59
C LYS A 25 -14.66 -8.96 -5.03
N GLN A 26 -14.60 -8.04 -4.06
CA GLN A 26 -14.69 -6.60 -4.28
C GLN A 26 -13.34 -5.93 -4.57
N ILE A 27 -12.24 -6.69 -4.56
CA ILE A 27 -10.91 -6.17 -4.92
C ILE A 27 -10.33 -6.90 -6.13
N ALA A 28 -9.42 -6.21 -6.81
CA ALA A 28 -8.56 -6.76 -7.85
C ALA A 28 -7.19 -7.14 -7.28
N ASP A 29 -6.40 -7.85 -8.07
CA ASP A 29 -5.01 -8.19 -7.71
C ASP A 29 -4.05 -7.01 -7.91
N ASP A 30 -4.39 -6.13 -8.89
CA ASP A 30 -3.67 -4.91 -9.16
C ASP A 30 -4.38 -3.74 -8.45
N ILE A 31 -3.69 -3.12 -7.51
CA ILE A 31 -4.25 -2.12 -6.60
C ILE A 31 -3.47 -0.82 -6.70
N ILE A 32 -4.16 0.27 -6.99
CA ILE A 32 -3.64 1.62 -6.91
C ILE A 32 -3.97 2.18 -5.52
N LEU A 33 -2.95 2.58 -4.76
CA LEU A 33 -3.10 3.24 -3.48
C LEU A 33 -2.95 4.76 -3.65
N VAL A 34 -3.87 5.51 -3.06
CA VAL A 34 -3.84 6.97 -2.99
C VAL A 34 -4.03 7.42 -1.54
N GLY A 35 -3.52 8.60 -1.18
CA GLY A 35 -3.72 9.14 0.17
C GLY A 35 -5.13 9.70 0.36
N ASP A 36 -5.59 10.47 -0.60
CA ASP A 36 -6.83 11.24 -0.56
C ASP A 36 -8.02 10.44 -1.11
N GLN A 37 -9.16 10.49 -0.41
CA GLN A 37 -10.42 9.85 -0.81
C GLN A 37 -10.93 10.38 -2.17
N ASP A 38 -10.83 11.67 -2.42
CA ASP A 38 -11.34 12.30 -3.64
C ASP A 38 -10.54 11.85 -4.87
N ARG A 39 -9.28 11.51 -4.69
CA ARG A 39 -8.43 10.98 -5.76
C ARG A 39 -8.88 9.62 -6.28
N VAL A 40 -9.60 8.84 -5.47
CA VAL A 40 -10.18 7.55 -5.91
C VAL A 40 -11.13 7.77 -7.08
N SER A 41 -12.02 8.77 -6.98
CA SER A 41 -12.97 9.11 -8.06
C SER A 41 -12.26 9.69 -9.27
N GLN A 42 -11.21 10.49 -9.08
CA GLN A 42 -10.41 11.08 -10.16
C GLN A 42 -9.71 10.03 -11.00
N ILE A 43 -9.31 8.91 -10.42
CA ILE A 43 -8.69 7.80 -11.14
C ILE A 43 -9.76 6.88 -11.75
N SER A 44 -10.75 6.49 -10.97
CA SER A 44 -11.76 5.53 -11.43
C SER A 44 -12.69 6.08 -12.53
N LYS A 45 -12.72 7.40 -12.77
CA LYS A 45 -13.41 8.00 -13.93
C LYS A 45 -12.88 7.49 -15.28
N TYR A 46 -11.65 6.98 -15.33
CA TYR A 46 -11.04 6.41 -16.52
C TYR A 46 -11.36 4.92 -16.71
N PHE A 47 -12.04 4.27 -15.75
CA PHE A 47 -12.42 2.88 -15.88
C PHE A 47 -13.51 2.71 -16.94
N ASN A 48 -13.44 1.62 -17.69
CA ASN A 48 -14.47 1.24 -18.66
C ASN A 48 -15.79 0.89 -17.95
N SER A 49 -15.68 0.26 -16.77
CA SER A 49 -16.80 -0.06 -15.89
C SER A 49 -16.35 -0.03 -14.44
N ILE A 50 -17.24 0.36 -13.54
CA ILE A 50 -17.03 0.25 -12.09
C ILE A 50 -17.98 -0.83 -11.57
N GLU A 51 -17.42 -1.88 -11.00
CA GLU A 51 -18.15 -3.03 -10.46
C GLU A 51 -18.53 -2.82 -8.98
N HIS A 52 -17.61 -2.22 -8.21
CA HIS A 52 -17.80 -2.02 -6.79
C HIS A 52 -17.35 -0.62 -6.37
N LYS A 53 -18.16 0.01 -5.51
CA LYS A 53 -17.82 1.23 -4.77
C LYS A 53 -18.13 0.97 -3.31
N VAL A 54 -17.12 1.10 -2.45
CA VAL A 54 -17.25 0.94 -1.01
C VAL A 54 -16.57 2.12 -0.34
N GLN A 55 -17.24 2.71 0.64
CA GLN A 55 -16.67 3.75 1.50
C GLN A 55 -16.93 3.36 2.95
N HIS A 56 -15.89 3.35 3.74
CA HIS A 56 -15.98 3.17 5.17
C HIS A 56 -14.83 3.92 5.85
N ARG A 57 -15.16 4.80 6.78
CA ARG A 57 -14.21 5.71 7.41
C ARG A 57 -13.47 6.55 6.35
N GLU A 58 -12.15 6.65 6.45
CA GLU A 58 -11.26 7.31 5.49
C GLU A 58 -10.92 6.45 4.26
N PHE A 59 -11.39 5.21 4.23
CA PHE A 59 -11.10 4.26 3.15
C PHE A 59 -12.21 4.29 2.10
N VAL A 60 -11.85 4.68 0.89
CA VAL A 60 -12.72 4.61 -0.29
C VAL A 60 -12.11 3.62 -1.27
N THR A 61 -12.91 2.67 -1.73
CA THR A 61 -12.47 1.65 -2.70
C THR A 61 -13.37 1.67 -3.91
N HIS A 62 -12.81 1.87 -5.11
CA HIS A 62 -13.48 1.63 -6.37
C HIS A 62 -12.77 0.50 -7.10
N THR A 63 -13.52 -0.52 -7.51
CA THR A 63 -13.01 -1.64 -8.30
C THR A 63 -13.75 -1.70 -9.62
N GLY A 64 -13.02 -1.89 -10.69
CA GLY A 64 -13.58 -1.93 -12.03
C GLY A 64 -12.58 -2.38 -13.07
N THR A 65 -12.91 -2.15 -14.34
CA THR A 65 -12.11 -2.60 -15.47
C THR A 65 -11.52 -1.41 -16.23
N TYR A 66 -10.23 -1.45 -16.51
CA TYR A 66 -9.54 -0.51 -17.39
C TYR A 66 -8.74 -1.26 -18.44
N LYS A 67 -9.04 -1.03 -19.73
CA LYS A 67 -8.39 -1.69 -20.88
C LYS A 67 -8.32 -3.23 -20.71
N GLY A 68 -9.42 -3.84 -20.29
CA GLY A 68 -9.53 -5.29 -20.12
C GLY A 68 -8.88 -5.85 -18.84
N LYS A 69 -8.30 -5.00 -17.99
CA LYS A 69 -7.72 -5.41 -16.69
C LYS A 69 -8.61 -4.98 -15.54
N LYS A 70 -8.83 -5.87 -14.59
CA LYS A 70 -9.49 -5.54 -13.33
C LYS A 70 -8.51 -4.81 -12.41
N ILE A 71 -8.89 -3.65 -11.91
CA ILE A 71 -8.06 -2.78 -11.06
C ILE A 71 -8.91 -2.27 -9.90
N SER A 72 -8.32 -2.19 -8.72
CA SER A 72 -8.87 -1.47 -7.58
C SER A 72 -8.11 -0.17 -7.35
N VAL A 73 -8.81 0.89 -6.97
CA VAL A 73 -8.21 2.11 -6.43
C VAL A 73 -8.70 2.27 -5.00
N ILE A 74 -7.77 2.45 -4.07
CA ILE A 74 -8.07 2.50 -2.63
C ILE A 74 -7.40 3.72 -2.02
N SER A 75 -8.16 4.52 -1.25
CA SER A 75 -7.57 5.56 -0.41
C SER A 75 -7.08 4.97 0.90
N SER A 76 -5.89 5.38 1.32
CA SER A 76 -5.30 4.98 2.60
C SER A 76 -5.47 6.02 3.71
N GLY A 77 -5.93 7.23 3.37
CA GLY A 77 -5.87 8.33 4.33
C GLY A 77 -4.43 8.79 4.60
N ILE A 78 -4.20 9.38 5.76
CA ILE A 78 -2.92 9.95 6.20
C ILE A 78 -2.33 9.09 7.32
N GLY A 79 -1.01 8.95 7.30
CA GLY A 79 -0.24 8.29 8.35
C GLY A 79 0.17 6.85 8.03
N CYS A 80 1.22 6.40 8.72
CA CYS A 80 1.75 5.05 8.57
C CYS A 80 0.78 3.98 9.12
N ASP A 81 0.04 4.30 10.19
CA ASP A 81 -0.93 3.40 10.80
C ASP A 81 -2.03 2.99 9.81
N ASN A 82 -2.51 3.95 9.02
CA ASN A 82 -3.52 3.66 7.99
C ASN A 82 -2.95 2.79 6.86
N ILE A 83 -1.71 3.02 6.46
CA ILE A 83 -1.04 2.16 5.46
C ILE A 83 -0.91 0.74 6.00
N ASP A 84 -0.52 0.60 7.27
CA ASP A 84 -0.41 -0.70 7.94
C ASP A 84 -1.75 -1.44 7.94
N ILE A 85 -2.83 -0.78 8.35
CA ILE A 85 -4.19 -1.33 8.31
C ILE A 85 -4.55 -1.79 6.90
N VAL A 86 -4.38 -0.91 5.90
CA VAL A 86 -4.77 -1.21 4.51
C VAL A 86 -4.03 -2.42 3.97
N ILE A 87 -2.71 -2.49 4.13
CA ILE A 87 -1.89 -3.57 3.59
C ILE A 87 -2.23 -4.90 4.29
N ASN A 88 -2.29 -4.90 5.62
CA ASN A 88 -2.60 -6.12 6.38
C ASN A 88 -4.03 -6.62 6.12
N GLU A 89 -5.02 -5.73 6.03
CA GLU A 89 -6.40 -6.14 5.74
C GLU A 89 -6.59 -6.64 4.31
N LEU A 90 -5.89 -6.04 3.33
CA LEU A 90 -5.91 -6.54 1.95
C LEU A 90 -5.21 -7.90 1.82
N ASP A 91 -4.09 -8.11 2.51
CA ASP A 91 -3.45 -9.42 2.58
C ASP A 91 -4.38 -10.46 3.22
N ALA A 92 -4.95 -10.13 4.38
CA ALA A 92 -5.89 -11.00 5.07
C ALA A 92 -7.09 -11.38 4.18
N LEU A 93 -7.62 -10.42 3.44
CA LEU A 93 -8.79 -10.59 2.56
C LEU A 93 -8.56 -11.65 1.47
N VAL A 94 -7.34 -11.76 0.95
CA VAL A 94 -7.02 -12.72 -0.12
C VAL A 94 -6.38 -14.01 0.40
N ASN A 95 -5.73 -13.98 1.55
CA ASN A 95 -4.90 -15.07 2.05
C ASN A 95 -5.44 -15.77 3.31
N ILE A 96 -6.56 -15.32 3.87
CA ILE A 96 -7.19 -15.97 5.01
C ILE A 96 -8.60 -16.42 4.63
N ASP A 97 -8.96 -17.64 5.01
CA ASP A 97 -10.34 -18.11 4.96
C ASP A 97 -11.12 -17.53 6.14
N PHE A 98 -12.09 -16.67 5.86
CA PHE A 98 -12.87 -15.98 6.89
C PHE A 98 -13.86 -16.86 7.65
N ASN A 99 -14.13 -18.09 7.20
CA ASN A 99 -14.95 -19.04 7.92
C ASN A 99 -14.14 -19.79 8.97
N THR A 100 -12.95 -20.24 8.61
CA THR A 100 -12.08 -21.04 9.46
C THR A 100 -11.03 -20.20 10.19
N LYS A 101 -10.79 -18.97 9.75
CA LYS A 101 -9.69 -18.07 10.19
C LYS A 101 -8.30 -18.68 10.04
N ILE A 102 -8.14 -19.57 9.06
CA ILE A 102 -6.88 -20.22 8.75
C ILE A 102 -6.25 -19.56 7.54
N ILE A 103 -4.94 -19.36 7.59
CA ILE A 103 -4.15 -18.85 6.48
C ILE A 103 -4.14 -19.90 5.35
N ASN A 104 -4.47 -19.49 4.13
CA ASN A 104 -4.48 -20.34 2.95
C ASN A 104 -3.08 -20.91 2.66
N SER A 105 -2.98 -22.17 2.29
CA SER A 105 -1.71 -22.81 1.89
C SER A 105 -1.15 -22.18 0.62
N ASN A 106 -2.01 -21.89 -0.35
CA ASN A 106 -1.67 -21.17 -1.58
C ASN A 106 -1.89 -19.67 -1.37
N LYS A 107 -0.80 -18.95 -1.09
CA LYS A 107 -0.85 -17.50 -0.91
C LYS A 107 -0.97 -16.78 -2.25
N LYS A 108 -1.91 -15.85 -2.31
CA LYS A 108 -2.10 -14.94 -3.44
C LYS A 108 -1.22 -13.70 -3.24
N LYS A 109 -0.57 -13.24 -4.31
CA LYS A 109 0.17 -11.97 -4.33
C LYS A 109 -0.72 -10.85 -4.83
N LEU A 110 -0.62 -9.70 -4.19
CA LEU A 110 -1.22 -8.45 -4.64
C LEU A 110 -0.11 -7.53 -5.18
N ASN A 111 -0.43 -6.79 -6.23
CA ASN A 111 0.46 -5.78 -6.79
C ASN A 111 -0.01 -4.40 -6.34
N PHE A 112 0.85 -3.65 -5.67
CA PHE A 112 0.55 -2.31 -5.21
C PHE A 112 1.29 -1.27 -6.03
N PHE A 113 0.57 -0.24 -6.45
CA PHE A 113 1.10 0.95 -7.10
C PHE A 113 0.61 2.18 -6.36
N ARG A 114 1.51 2.90 -5.66
CA ARG A 114 1.14 4.09 -4.93
C ARG A 114 1.29 5.34 -5.78
N LEU A 115 0.19 6.08 -5.95
CA LEU A 115 0.17 7.42 -6.54
C LEU A 115 0.07 8.45 -5.42
N GLY A 116 1.12 9.23 -5.27
CA GLY A 116 1.23 10.27 -4.27
C GLY A 116 1.65 11.60 -4.86
N THR A 117 1.78 12.59 -3.99
CA THR A 117 2.43 13.87 -4.24
C THR A 117 3.54 14.05 -3.22
N SER A 118 4.60 14.73 -3.58
CA SER A 118 5.69 15.07 -2.67
C SER A 118 6.24 16.46 -2.99
N GLY A 119 6.82 17.13 -2.00
CA GLY A 119 7.67 18.29 -2.24
C GLY A 119 9.03 17.84 -2.79
N SER A 120 9.68 18.70 -3.57
CA SER A 120 11.08 18.53 -3.98
C SER A 120 12.01 19.31 -3.05
N LEU A 121 13.17 18.71 -2.74
CA LEU A 121 14.29 19.37 -2.09
C LEU A 121 15.36 19.81 -3.10
N GLN A 122 15.13 19.55 -4.40
CA GLN A 122 16.05 19.87 -5.49
C GLN A 122 15.49 21.02 -6.34
N GLU A 123 16.31 22.04 -6.63
CA GLU A 123 15.89 23.22 -7.37
C GLU A 123 15.60 22.93 -8.85
N ASP A 124 16.26 21.93 -9.42
CA ASP A 124 16.11 21.49 -10.82
C ASP A 124 14.88 20.63 -11.09
N ILE A 125 14.16 20.21 -10.03
CA ILE A 125 12.92 19.46 -10.17
C ILE A 125 11.72 20.41 -10.12
N LEU A 126 11.15 20.66 -11.29
CA LEU A 126 10.01 21.57 -11.44
C LEU A 126 8.71 20.98 -10.86
N VAL A 127 7.76 21.87 -10.57
CA VAL A 127 6.39 21.49 -10.21
C VAL A 127 5.79 20.65 -11.36
N ASP A 128 4.95 19.67 -11.03
CA ASP A 128 4.33 18.72 -11.96
C ASP A 128 5.29 17.70 -12.61
N THR A 129 6.54 17.64 -12.16
CA THR A 129 7.47 16.59 -12.59
C THR A 129 7.03 15.22 -12.06
N TYR A 130 6.98 14.21 -12.95
CA TYR A 130 6.74 12.83 -12.55
C TYR A 130 8.01 12.23 -11.95
N LEU A 131 7.91 11.75 -10.71
CA LEU A 131 9.01 11.12 -10.00
C LEU A 131 8.66 9.67 -9.68
N VAL A 132 9.65 8.79 -9.78
CA VAL A 132 9.58 7.42 -9.30
C VAL A 132 10.65 7.24 -8.24
N SER A 133 10.25 6.91 -7.03
CA SER A 133 11.18 6.71 -5.91
C SER A 133 12.01 5.44 -6.13
N GLU A 134 13.32 5.55 -6.08
CA GLU A 134 14.22 4.40 -6.03
C GLU A 134 14.39 3.89 -4.60
N TYR A 135 14.42 4.81 -3.63
CA TYR A 135 14.49 4.50 -2.21
C TYR A 135 13.41 5.25 -1.43
N ALA A 136 13.02 4.69 -0.31
CA ALA A 136 12.15 5.34 0.66
C ALA A 136 12.78 5.25 2.06
N ILE A 137 12.63 6.32 2.84
CA ILE A 137 13.09 6.38 4.23
C ILE A 137 11.88 6.48 5.14
N GLY A 138 11.78 5.56 6.11
CA GLY A 138 10.78 5.61 7.17
C GLY A 138 11.40 6.14 8.46
N PHE A 139 10.71 7.07 9.10
CA PHE A 139 11.10 7.66 10.38
C PHE A 139 10.16 7.29 11.53
N GLU A 140 9.04 6.67 11.20
CA GLU A 140 7.97 6.36 12.15
C GLU A 140 8.22 5.09 12.97
N GLY A 141 9.19 4.28 12.57
CA GLY A 141 9.58 3.07 13.28
C GLY A 141 8.66 1.86 13.04
N LEU A 142 7.70 1.92 12.13
CA LEU A 142 6.73 0.84 11.89
C LEU A 142 7.40 -0.48 11.49
N ALA A 143 8.46 -0.43 10.68
CA ALA A 143 9.18 -1.63 10.23
C ALA A 143 9.78 -2.44 11.39
N HIS A 144 10.07 -1.81 12.54
CA HIS A 144 10.60 -2.51 13.72
C HIS A 144 9.60 -3.47 14.38
N PHE A 145 8.31 -3.35 14.07
CA PHE A 145 7.27 -4.29 14.53
C PHE A 145 7.15 -5.52 13.62
N TYR A 146 7.81 -5.53 12.46
CA TYR A 146 7.82 -6.65 11.53
C TYR A 146 9.09 -7.49 11.70
N ARG A 147 8.93 -8.81 11.55
CA ARG A 147 10.04 -9.76 11.77
C ARG A 147 11.09 -9.76 10.66
N GLU A 148 10.68 -9.47 9.43
CA GLU A 148 11.53 -9.55 8.25
C GLU A 148 12.10 -8.17 7.94
N SER A 149 13.39 -8.00 8.20
CA SER A 149 14.16 -6.80 7.86
C SER A 149 15.04 -6.98 6.61
N GLU A 150 14.87 -8.08 5.88
CA GLU A 150 15.69 -8.42 4.70
C GLU A 150 15.67 -7.37 3.59
N HIS A 151 14.65 -6.49 3.59
CA HIS A 151 14.50 -5.43 2.60
C HIS A 151 15.08 -4.09 3.05
N ILE A 152 15.66 -4.02 4.25
CA ILE A 152 16.30 -2.80 4.75
C ILE A 152 17.70 -2.70 4.15
N GLU A 153 18.00 -1.58 3.51
CA GLU A 153 19.30 -1.23 2.97
C GLU A 153 20.23 -0.80 4.13
N GLN A 154 20.86 -1.79 4.76
CA GLN A 154 21.63 -1.64 6.00
C GLN A 154 22.70 -0.55 5.88
N GLN A 155 23.53 -0.60 4.84
CA GLN A 155 24.63 0.35 4.66
C GLN A 155 24.16 1.78 4.50
N MET A 156 23.07 2.00 3.75
CA MET A 156 22.49 3.33 3.58
C MET A 156 21.87 3.84 4.87
N THR A 157 21.19 2.96 5.61
CA THR A 157 20.60 3.29 6.91
C THR A 157 21.66 3.71 7.92
N GLU A 158 22.74 2.95 8.04
CA GLU A 158 23.88 3.27 8.93
C GLU A 158 24.56 4.60 8.53
N ALA A 159 24.77 4.81 7.22
CA ALA A 159 25.35 6.04 6.70
C ALA A 159 24.45 7.25 7.03
N PHE A 160 23.14 7.12 6.86
CA PHE A 160 22.16 8.16 7.18
C PHE A 160 22.17 8.48 8.69
N ILE A 161 22.12 7.48 9.57
CA ILE A 161 22.16 7.62 11.02
C ILE A 161 23.42 8.38 11.46
N LYS A 162 24.57 7.96 10.92
CA LYS A 162 25.87 8.61 11.21
C LYS A 162 25.92 10.04 10.72
N HIS A 163 25.51 10.31 9.49
CA HIS A 163 25.55 11.65 8.90
C HIS A 163 24.59 12.62 9.59
N SER A 164 23.36 12.19 9.88
CA SER A 164 22.32 13.00 10.52
C SER A 164 22.53 13.17 12.03
N GLN A 165 23.48 12.44 12.63
CA GLN A 165 23.65 12.36 14.08
C GLN A 165 22.33 11.98 14.77
N TRP A 166 21.64 10.97 14.25
CA TRP A 166 20.28 10.58 14.65
C TRP A 166 20.18 10.40 16.17
N PRO A 167 19.19 11.03 16.83
CA PRO A 167 19.07 10.98 18.29
C PRO A 167 18.77 9.57 18.80
N LYS A 168 19.60 9.02 19.67
CA LYS A 168 19.44 7.66 20.24
C LYS A 168 18.10 7.39 20.95
N LYS A 169 17.39 8.45 21.36
CA LYS A 169 16.08 8.35 22.00
C LYS A 169 14.91 8.10 21.02
N LEU A 170 15.15 8.27 19.74
CA LEU A 170 14.16 8.03 18.68
C LEU A 170 14.34 6.61 18.13
N ALA A 171 13.27 6.04 17.59
CA ALA A 171 13.36 4.82 16.82
C ALA A 171 14.32 5.04 15.62
N GLU A 172 15.15 4.06 15.32
CA GLU A 172 16.07 4.17 14.19
C GLU A 172 15.29 4.26 12.88
N PRO A 173 15.70 5.15 11.96
CA PRO A 173 15.12 5.18 10.62
C PRO A 173 15.49 3.92 9.86
N TYR A 174 14.74 3.63 8.81
CA TYR A 174 15.04 2.54 7.92
C TYR A 174 14.92 2.96 6.45
N ILE A 175 15.77 2.43 5.60
CA ILE A 175 15.79 2.72 4.16
C ILE A 175 15.46 1.43 3.42
N VAL A 176 14.52 1.50 2.49
CA VAL A 176 14.13 0.38 1.63
C VAL A 176 14.25 0.77 0.17
N LYS A 177 14.66 -0.20 -0.65
CA LYS A 177 14.73 -0.02 -2.09
C LYS A 177 13.41 -0.36 -2.76
N ALA A 178 12.95 0.50 -3.65
CA ALA A 178 11.78 0.22 -4.45
C ALA A 178 12.03 -0.95 -5.42
N SER A 179 10.99 -1.71 -5.75
CA SER A 179 11.09 -2.79 -6.74
C SER A 179 11.42 -2.22 -8.13
N THR A 180 12.63 -2.49 -8.62
CA THR A 180 13.11 -2.04 -9.93
C THR A 180 12.29 -2.54 -11.12
N ARG A 181 11.52 -3.61 -10.95
CA ARG A 181 10.64 -4.14 -12.01
C ARG A 181 9.46 -3.23 -12.35
N SER A 182 9.06 -2.35 -11.42
CA SER A 182 7.94 -1.41 -11.62
C SER A 182 8.38 -0.13 -12.33
N CYS A 183 9.60 0.36 -12.05
CA CYS A 183 10.07 1.66 -12.50
C CYS A 183 10.40 1.70 -14.00
N THR A 184 11.03 0.67 -14.53
CA THR A 184 11.50 0.65 -15.92
C THR A 184 10.39 0.54 -16.97
N LYS A 185 9.22 -0.01 -16.63
CA LYS A 185 8.11 -0.13 -17.59
C LYS A 185 7.21 1.11 -17.68
N ILE A 186 7.21 1.98 -16.66
CA ILE A 186 6.33 3.15 -16.61
C ILE A 186 6.95 4.35 -17.34
N LEU A 187 8.26 4.54 -17.24
CA LEU A 187 8.97 5.67 -17.85
C LEU A 187 9.00 5.65 -19.38
N TRP A 188 8.78 4.50 -20.03
CA TRP A 188 8.83 4.37 -21.50
C TRP A 188 7.48 4.52 -22.21
N LYS A 189 6.38 4.81 -21.51
CA LYS A 189 5.05 4.97 -22.12
C LYS A 189 4.43 6.36 -21.98
N SER A 190 5.15 7.33 -21.48
CA SER A 190 4.66 8.72 -21.37
C SER A 190 5.24 9.68 -22.44
N SER A 191 5.75 9.18 -23.54
CA SER A 191 5.87 10.01 -24.75
C SER A 191 4.61 9.81 -25.60
N PHE A 192 3.71 10.78 -25.43
CA PHE A 192 2.40 11.10 -26.01
C PHE A 192 1.20 10.85 -25.13
#